data_43d8a9225000614a3fa518ce197b45de
#
_entry.id   43d8a9225000614a3fa518ce197b45de
#
_cell.length_a   1.000
_cell.length_b   1.000
_cell.length_c   1.000
_cell.angle_alpha   90.00
_cell.angle_beta   90.00
_cell.angle_gamma   90.00
#
_symmetry.space_group_name_H-M   'P 1'
#
loop_
_entity.id
_entity.type
_entity.pdbx_description
1 polymer ?
#
loop_
_entity_poly.entity_id
_entity_poly.type
_entity_poly.pdbx_seq_one_letter_code
_entity_poly.pdbx_strand_id
1 'polypeptide(L)'
;MAVRKSRQDWVDAGMELLRREGQQSLTIERLTQQLQVTKGSFYHHFGNLANYQQALLQWWEDAFTHEPIRIAWQEDNAQKRAQRLGRAVRDLDHPLEIAVRAWGLRDPEVARTLASVDQQRLECLTGLHRDQGHQQPELLAYLEYTAFIGAQLVQPAPDGAARALQQALDLWREHDP
;
A
#
# COMPACT_ATOMS: atom_id res chain seq x y z
N MET A 1 27.25 17.38 -18.10
CA MET A 1 26.07 18.11 -17.55
C MET A 1 25.43 17.24 -16.49
N ALA A 2 25.24 17.73 -15.28
CA ALA A 2 24.52 16.97 -14.24
C ALA A 2 23.05 16.82 -14.68
N VAL A 3 22.57 15.58 -14.74
CA VAL A 3 21.16 15.29 -15.08
C VAL A 3 20.29 15.83 -13.95
N ARG A 4 19.41 16.76 -14.27
CA ARG A 4 18.47 17.33 -13.29
C ARG A 4 17.47 16.25 -12.90
N LYS A 5 17.45 15.87 -11.63
CA LYS A 5 16.49 14.90 -11.10
C LYS A 5 15.11 15.55 -10.92
N SER A 6 14.07 14.83 -11.33
CA SER A 6 12.67 15.22 -11.12
C SER A 6 12.25 14.93 -9.67
N ARG A 7 11.09 15.45 -9.24
CA ARG A 7 10.51 15.11 -7.94
C ARG A 7 10.21 13.62 -7.82
N GLN A 8 9.82 12.98 -8.94
CA GLN A 8 9.56 11.53 -8.98
C GLN A 8 10.83 10.70 -8.75
N ASP A 9 11.98 11.09 -9.35
CA ASP A 9 13.24 10.38 -9.10
C ASP A 9 13.60 10.32 -7.60
N TRP A 10 13.26 11.38 -6.85
CA TRP A 10 13.47 11.41 -5.39
C TRP A 10 12.50 10.49 -4.65
N VAL A 11 11.24 10.45 -5.08
CA VAL A 11 10.24 9.55 -4.49
C VAL A 11 10.64 8.09 -4.74
N ASP A 12 11.00 7.74 -5.96
CA ASP A 12 11.43 6.38 -6.32
C ASP A 12 12.66 5.95 -5.53
N ALA A 13 13.65 6.84 -5.38
CA ALA A 13 14.84 6.58 -4.57
C ALA A 13 14.49 6.34 -3.09
N GLY A 14 13.57 7.11 -2.53
CA GLY A 14 13.13 6.93 -1.15
C GLY A 14 12.35 5.67 -0.92
N MET A 15 11.47 5.31 -1.85
CA MET A 15 10.73 4.05 -1.79
C MET A 15 11.65 2.84 -1.84
N GLU A 16 12.67 2.88 -2.70
CA GLU A 16 13.67 1.81 -2.77
C GLU A 16 14.51 1.71 -1.48
N LEU A 17 14.93 2.84 -0.90
CA LEU A 17 15.62 2.86 0.41
C LEU A 17 14.73 2.31 1.51
N LEU A 18 13.48 2.77 1.59
CA LEU A 18 12.51 2.33 2.59
C LEU A 18 12.28 0.82 2.50
N ARG A 19 12.07 0.30 1.29
CA ARG A 19 11.85 -1.12 1.03
C ARG A 19 13.02 -2.00 1.46
N ARG A 20 14.26 -1.55 1.21
CA ARG A 20 15.48 -2.36 1.44
C ARG A 20 16.06 -2.21 2.84
N GLU A 21 16.04 -1.02 3.38
CA GLU A 21 16.81 -0.66 4.57
C GLU A 21 15.92 -0.12 5.70
N GLY A 22 14.63 0.14 5.43
CA GLY A 22 13.70 0.70 6.39
C GLY A 22 13.80 2.22 6.56
N GLN A 23 12.94 2.75 7.40
CA GLN A 23 12.73 4.20 7.60
C GLN A 23 14.00 4.96 8.06
N GLN A 24 14.90 4.31 8.82
CA GLN A 24 16.15 4.94 9.27
C GLN A 24 17.11 5.31 8.12
N SER A 25 16.92 4.74 6.94
CA SER A 25 17.71 5.07 5.75
C SER A 25 17.23 6.33 5.03
N LEU A 26 16.04 6.83 5.35
CA LEU A 26 15.46 8.02 4.73
C LEU A 26 16.12 9.30 5.25
N THR A 27 17.39 9.50 4.90
CA THR A 27 18.16 10.69 5.21
C THR A 27 18.55 11.46 3.96
N ILE A 28 18.72 12.78 4.07
CA ILE A 28 19.13 13.62 2.94
C ILE A 28 20.46 13.14 2.36
N GLU A 29 21.38 12.70 3.23
CA GLU A 29 22.69 12.17 2.82
C GLU A 29 22.56 10.93 1.94
N ARG A 30 21.78 9.95 2.38
CA ARG A 30 21.57 8.69 1.64
C ARG A 30 20.90 8.94 0.29
N LEU A 31 19.86 9.77 0.28
CA LEU A 31 19.13 10.14 -0.93
C LEU A 31 20.03 10.85 -1.95
N THR A 32 20.80 11.85 -1.50
CA THR A 32 21.71 12.59 -2.38
C THR A 32 22.83 11.71 -2.91
N GLN A 33 23.35 10.80 -2.11
CA GLN A 33 24.34 9.80 -2.53
C GLN A 33 23.78 8.87 -3.60
N GLN A 34 22.58 8.32 -3.37
CA GLN A 34 21.95 7.39 -4.32
C GLN A 34 21.63 8.07 -5.66
N LEU A 35 21.15 9.30 -5.63
CA LEU A 35 20.81 10.07 -6.83
C LEU A 35 21.99 10.78 -7.47
N GLN A 36 23.17 10.80 -6.82
CA GLN A 36 24.38 11.48 -7.26
C GLN A 36 24.16 13.00 -7.49
N VAL A 37 23.48 13.64 -6.54
CA VAL A 37 23.15 15.07 -6.57
C VAL A 37 23.54 15.77 -5.28
N THR A 38 23.47 17.11 -5.25
CA THR A 38 23.77 17.90 -4.06
C THR A 38 22.57 18.02 -3.10
N LYS A 39 22.84 18.30 -1.82
CA LYS A 39 21.78 18.60 -0.85
C LYS A 39 20.92 19.80 -1.26
N GLY A 40 21.49 20.79 -1.95
CA GLY A 40 20.73 21.91 -2.49
C GLY A 40 19.61 21.51 -3.45
N SER A 41 19.82 20.45 -4.24
CA SER A 41 18.77 19.89 -5.10
C SER A 41 17.60 19.33 -4.29
N PHE A 42 17.86 18.66 -3.16
CA PHE A 42 16.82 18.18 -2.26
C PHE A 42 15.97 19.31 -1.70
N TYR A 43 16.62 20.32 -1.13
CA TYR A 43 15.93 21.47 -0.55
C TYR A 43 15.11 22.26 -1.57
N HIS A 44 15.56 22.30 -2.83
CA HIS A 44 14.80 22.91 -3.93
C HIS A 44 13.46 22.20 -4.17
N HIS A 45 13.41 20.85 -4.05
CA HIS A 45 12.20 20.07 -4.32
C HIS A 45 11.24 19.96 -3.11
N PHE A 46 11.78 19.89 -1.89
CA PHE A 46 11.00 19.52 -0.70
C PHE A 46 11.09 20.50 0.44
N GLY A 47 12.10 21.36 0.48
CA GLY A 47 12.31 22.32 1.56
C GLY A 47 12.86 21.68 2.85
N ASN A 48 12.34 20.53 3.27
CA ASN A 48 12.81 19.79 4.45
C ASN A 48 12.48 18.30 4.35
N LEU A 49 13.00 17.51 5.31
CA LEU A 49 12.81 16.05 5.33
C LEU A 49 11.35 15.66 5.62
N ALA A 50 10.65 16.40 6.46
CA ALA A 50 9.24 16.11 6.78
C ALA A 50 8.33 16.24 5.55
N ASN A 51 8.49 17.31 4.77
CA ASN A 51 7.75 17.46 3.51
C ASN A 51 8.08 16.36 2.50
N TYR A 52 9.32 15.88 2.49
CA TYR A 52 9.70 14.75 1.65
C TYR A 52 9.02 13.46 2.11
N GLN A 53 9.01 13.18 3.42
CA GLN A 53 8.33 12.02 3.98
C GLN A 53 6.83 12.05 3.70
N GLN A 54 6.19 13.22 3.79
CA GLN A 54 4.79 13.38 3.38
C GLN A 54 4.59 13.07 1.90
N ALA A 55 5.51 13.50 1.02
CA ALA A 55 5.43 13.18 -0.41
C ALA A 55 5.57 11.68 -0.68
N LEU A 56 6.42 10.97 0.08
CA LEU A 56 6.50 9.51 0.01
C LEU A 56 5.18 8.85 0.41
N LEU A 57 4.62 9.24 1.56
CA LEU A 57 3.36 8.67 2.06
C LEU A 57 2.20 8.92 1.10
N GLN A 58 2.10 10.13 0.54
CA GLN A 58 1.08 10.47 -0.45
C GLN A 58 1.21 9.60 -1.71
N TRP A 59 2.42 9.43 -2.23
CA TRP A 59 2.66 8.56 -3.37
C TRP A 59 2.28 7.11 -3.07
N TRP A 60 2.64 6.61 -1.88
CA TRP A 60 2.29 5.26 -1.45
C TRP A 60 0.77 5.10 -1.32
N GLU A 61 0.07 6.03 -0.69
CA GLU A 61 -1.39 6.03 -0.60
C GLU A 61 -2.05 6.00 -1.98
N ASP A 62 -1.59 6.87 -2.90
CA ASP A 62 -2.11 6.92 -4.26
C ASP A 62 -1.87 5.61 -5.01
N ALA A 63 -0.65 5.08 -4.99
CA ALA A 63 -0.27 3.89 -5.74
C ALA A 63 -0.85 2.60 -5.14
N PHE A 64 -1.00 2.51 -3.82
CA PHE A 64 -1.39 1.28 -3.12
C PHE A 64 -2.87 1.25 -2.69
N THR A 65 -3.59 2.36 -2.82
CA THR A 65 -5.00 2.46 -2.42
C THR A 65 -5.85 3.07 -3.52
N HIS A 66 -5.60 4.31 -3.90
CA HIS A 66 -6.47 5.02 -4.82
C HIS A 66 -6.43 4.43 -6.23
N GLU A 67 -5.26 4.10 -6.74
CA GLU A 67 -5.10 3.54 -8.10
C GLU A 67 -5.74 2.15 -8.25
N PRO A 68 -5.51 1.16 -7.35
CA PRO A 68 -6.23 -0.11 -7.38
C PRO A 68 -7.75 0.04 -7.33
N ILE A 69 -8.25 0.91 -6.45
CA ILE A 69 -9.68 1.21 -6.35
C ILE A 69 -10.18 1.83 -7.67
N ARG A 70 -9.52 2.85 -8.19
CA ARG A 70 -9.88 3.51 -9.44
C ARG A 70 -9.94 2.53 -10.62
N ILE A 71 -8.97 1.62 -10.71
CA ILE A 71 -8.94 0.58 -11.75
C ILE A 71 -10.13 -0.37 -11.60
N ALA A 72 -10.47 -0.78 -10.39
CA ALA A 72 -11.60 -1.68 -10.13
C ALA A 72 -12.94 -1.03 -10.47
N TRP A 73 -13.12 0.22 -10.14
CA TRP A 73 -14.37 0.96 -10.40
C TRP A 73 -14.62 1.35 -11.85
N GLN A 74 -13.73 0.98 -12.77
CA GLN A 74 -14.01 1.02 -14.22
C GLN A 74 -14.95 -0.09 -14.68
N GLU A 75 -15.20 -1.11 -13.84
CA GLU A 75 -16.11 -2.21 -14.14
C GLU A 75 -17.52 -1.93 -13.61
N ASP A 76 -18.54 -2.28 -14.40
CA ASP A 76 -19.96 -2.01 -14.07
C ASP A 76 -20.56 -3.01 -13.07
N ASN A 77 -19.90 -4.16 -12.88
CA ASN A 77 -20.41 -5.30 -12.13
C ASN A 77 -19.57 -5.55 -10.88
N ALA A 78 -20.20 -5.73 -9.72
CA ALA A 78 -19.53 -5.93 -8.43
C ALA A 78 -18.54 -7.12 -8.46
N GLN A 79 -18.90 -8.22 -9.08
CA GLN A 79 -18.03 -9.39 -9.21
C GLN A 79 -16.75 -9.08 -10.02
N LYS A 80 -16.89 -8.32 -11.12
CA LYS A 80 -15.75 -7.90 -11.94
C LYS A 80 -14.89 -6.88 -11.19
N ARG A 81 -15.52 -5.95 -10.44
CA ARG A 81 -14.80 -5.00 -9.56
C ARG A 81 -13.92 -5.73 -8.56
N ALA A 82 -14.48 -6.72 -7.84
CA ALA A 82 -13.72 -7.51 -6.88
C ALA A 82 -12.56 -8.27 -7.53
N GLN A 83 -12.78 -8.90 -8.69
CA GLN A 83 -11.72 -9.59 -9.44
C GLN A 83 -10.62 -8.63 -9.91
N ARG A 84 -11.00 -7.44 -10.37
CA ARG A 84 -10.07 -6.44 -10.85
C ARG A 84 -9.23 -5.84 -9.71
N LEU A 85 -9.90 -5.52 -8.59
CA LEU A 85 -9.23 -5.08 -7.36
C LEU A 85 -8.22 -6.12 -6.88
N GLY A 86 -8.65 -7.38 -6.76
CA GLY A 86 -7.80 -8.48 -6.33
C GLY A 86 -6.57 -8.72 -7.24
N ARG A 87 -6.68 -8.47 -8.55
CA ARG A 87 -5.53 -8.51 -9.47
C ARG A 87 -4.60 -7.32 -9.23
N ALA A 88 -5.13 -6.10 -9.21
CA ALA A 88 -4.34 -4.88 -9.00
C ALA A 88 -3.57 -4.93 -7.68
N VAL A 89 -4.20 -5.41 -6.60
CA VAL A 89 -3.58 -5.52 -5.28
C VAL A 89 -2.51 -6.61 -5.22
N ARG A 90 -2.66 -7.74 -5.93
CA ARG A 90 -1.64 -8.80 -5.98
C ARG A 90 -0.34 -8.37 -6.66
N ASP A 91 -0.43 -7.42 -7.58
CA ASP A 91 0.73 -6.91 -8.34
C ASP A 91 1.50 -5.80 -7.61
N LEU A 92 1.04 -5.38 -6.41
CA LEU A 92 1.70 -4.37 -5.60
C LEU A 92 3.02 -4.89 -4.97
N ASP A 93 3.91 -3.96 -4.66
CA ASP A 93 5.16 -4.24 -3.91
C ASP A 93 4.86 -4.47 -2.42
N HIS A 94 4.51 -5.70 -2.05
CA HIS A 94 4.17 -6.07 -0.68
C HIS A 94 5.32 -5.82 0.33
N PRO A 95 6.61 -6.04 0.01
CA PRO A 95 7.72 -5.62 0.86
C PRO A 95 7.70 -4.11 1.20
N LEU A 96 7.31 -3.25 0.26
CA LEU A 96 7.18 -1.82 0.52
C LEU A 96 6.00 -1.51 1.46
N GLU A 97 4.84 -2.19 1.29
CA GLU A 97 3.70 -2.09 2.22
C GLU A 97 4.13 -2.42 3.65
N ILE A 98 4.86 -3.52 3.84
CA ILE A 98 5.39 -3.93 5.15
C ILE A 98 6.35 -2.87 5.72
N ALA A 99 7.22 -2.29 4.89
CA ALA A 99 8.17 -1.27 5.34
C ALA A 99 7.47 0.02 5.80
N VAL A 100 6.40 0.45 5.11
CA VAL A 100 5.58 1.60 5.53
C VAL A 100 4.84 1.28 6.83
N ARG A 101 4.28 0.09 7.00
CA ARG A 101 3.64 -0.34 8.26
C ARG A 101 4.61 -0.39 9.42
N ALA A 102 5.81 -0.90 9.20
CA ALA A 102 6.88 -0.90 10.21
C ALA A 102 7.33 0.52 10.61
N TRP A 103 7.32 1.45 9.67
CA TRP A 103 7.55 2.87 9.95
C TRP A 103 6.45 3.44 10.83
N GLY A 104 5.18 3.16 10.55
CA GLY A 104 4.04 3.63 11.35
C GLY A 104 4.04 3.16 12.81
N LEU A 105 4.71 2.05 13.12
CA LEU A 105 4.88 1.60 14.52
C LEU A 105 5.74 2.56 15.37
N ARG A 106 6.51 3.46 14.73
CA ARG A 106 7.48 4.36 15.40
C ARG A 106 7.23 5.84 15.14
N ASP A 107 6.37 6.16 14.18
CA ASP A 107 6.07 7.52 13.75
C ASP A 107 4.57 7.79 13.81
N PRO A 108 4.09 8.65 14.74
CA PRO A 108 2.66 8.92 14.90
C PRO A 108 2.00 9.57 13.68
N GLU A 109 2.72 10.29 12.83
CA GLU A 109 2.16 10.88 11.61
C GLU A 109 1.91 9.80 10.57
N VAL A 110 2.88 8.90 10.39
CA VAL A 110 2.73 7.73 9.52
C VAL A 110 1.61 6.82 10.02
N ALA A 111 1.51 6.60 11.34
CA ALA A 111 0.42 5.82 11.93
C ALA A 111 -0.96 6.40 11.62
N ARG A 112 -1.12 7.73 11.63
CA ARG A 112 -2.38 8.40 11.24
C ARG A 112 -2.71 8.19 9.75
N THR A 113 -1.72 8.30 8.89
CA THR A 113 -1.90 8.01 7.45
C THR A 113 -2.31 6.56 7.23
N LEU A 114 -1.64 5.61 7.89
CA LEU A 114 -2.00 4.19 7.84
C LEU A 114 -3.43 3.94 8.30
N ALA A 115 -3.86 4.54 9.42
CA ALA A 115 -5.21 4.39 9.93
C ALA A 115 -6.26 4.91 8.92
N SER A 116 -5.99 6.04 8.27
CA SER A 116 -6.86 6.58 7.22
C SER A 116 -6.93 5.65 6.00
N VAL A 117 -5.79 5.14 5.55
CA VAL A 117 -5.69 4.19 4.43
C VAL A 117 -6.42 2.88 4.74
N ASP A 118 -6.21 2.33 5.94
CA ASP A 118 -6.87 1.10 6.37
C ASP A 118 -8.39 1.27 6.38
N GLN A 119 -8.88 2.41 6.86
CA GLN A 119 -10.31 2.73 6.83
C GLN A 119 -10.85 2.82 5.40
N GLN A 120 -10.18 3.53 4.50
CA GLN A 120 -10.59 3.65 3.10
C GLN A 120 -10.68 2.28 2.41
N ARG A 121 -9.70 1.40 2.66
CA ARG A 121 -9.66 0.05 2.10
C ARG A 121 -10.79 -0.83 2.65
N LEU A 122 -11.07 -0.74 3.96
CA LEU A 122 -12.19 -1.44 4.58
C LEU A 122 -13.54 -0.94 4.05
N GLU A 123 -13.73 0.36 3.89
CA GLU A 123 -14.94 0.93 3.30
C GLU A 123 -15.15 0.45 1.86
N CYS A 124 -14.07 0.40 1.07
CA CYS A 124 -14.09 -0.13 -0.29
C CYS A 124 -14.52 -1.59 -0.34
N LEU A 125 -13.92 -2.46 0.49
CA LEU A 125 -14.26 -3.88 0.56
C LEU A 125 -15.69 -4.09 1.08
N THR A 126 -16.10 -3.35 2.11
CA THR A 126 -17.48 -3.37 2.63
C THR A 126 -18.49 -3.04 1.53
N GLY A 127 -18.21 -2.01 0.73
CA GLY A 127 -19.05 -1.64 -0.41
C GLY A 127 -19.14 -2.77 -1.43
N LEU A 128 -18.02 -3.42 -1.77
CA LEU A 128 -18.00 -4.56 -2.69
C LEU A 128 -18.80 -5.74 -2.18
N HIS A 129 -18.66 -6.12 -0.92
CA HIS A 129 -19.42 -7.22 -0.33
C HIS A 129 -20.92 -6.90 -0.26
N ARG A 130 -21.28 -5.66 0.03
CA ARG A 130 -22.68 -5.19 0.00
C ARG A 130 -23.28 -5.26 -1.40
N ASP A 131 -22.54 -4.81 -2.41
CA ASP A 131 -22.98 -4.86 -3.81
C ASP A 131 -23.10 -6.31 -4.35
N GLN A 132 -22.39 -7.25 -3.75
CA GLN A 132 -22.48 -8.67 -4.02
C GLN A 132 -23.65 -9.37 -3.27
N GLY A 133 -24.32 -8.68 -2.36
CA GLY A 133 -25.48 -9.17 -1.61
C GLY A 133 -25.15 -9.98 -0.36
N HIS A 134 -23.92 -9.89 0.16
CA HIS A 134 -23.56 -10.56 1.41
C HIS A 134 -24.29 -9.98 2.63
N GLN A 135 -24.66 -10.83 3.59
CA GLN A 135 -25.42 -10.44 4.79
C GLN A 135 -24.58 -9.66 5.81
N GLN A 136 -23.27 -9.95 5.89
CA GLN A 136 -22.34 -9.35 6.86
C GLN A 136 -21.14 -8.69 6.16
N PRO A 137 -21.38 -7.66 5.30
CA PRO A 137 -20.33 -7.08 4.45
C PRO A 137 -19.17 -6.46 5.23
N GLU A 138 -19.44 -5.87 6.42
CA GLU A 138 -18.41 -5.28 7.28
C GLU A 138 -17.49 -6.35 7.87
N LEU A 139 -18.05 -7.48 8.29
CA LEU A 139 -17.27 -8.59 8.86
C LEU A 139 -16.43 -9.27 7.79
N LEU A 140 -16.98 -9.50 6.61
CA LEU A 140 -16.25 -10.05 5.46
C LEU A 140 -15.10 -9.15 5.04
N ALA A 141 -15.34 -7.84 4.92
CA ALA A 141 -14.31 -6.87 4.59
C ALA A 141 -13.17 -6.88 5.62
N TYR A 142 -13.50 -6.92 6.91
CA TYR A 142 -12.51 -6.96 7.97
C TYR A 142 -11.67 -8.23 7.93
N LEU A 143 -12.29 -9.39 7.74
CA LEU A 143 -11.59 -10.68 7.64
C LEU A 143 -10.72 -10.75 6.41
N GLU A 144 -11.24 -10.36 5.24
CA GLU A 144 -10.48 -10.35 3.98
C GLU A 144 -9.25 -9.43 4.10
N TYR A 145 -9.44 -8.22 4.63
CA TYR A 145 -8.38 -7.25 4.77
C TYR A 145 -7.31 -7.69 5.77
N THR A 146 -7.71 -8.14 6.96
CA THR A 146 -6.76 -8.59 7.99
C THR A 146 -6.01 -9.84 7.56
N ALA A 147 -6.67 -10.78 6.89
CA ALA A 147 -6.05 -11.97 6.33
C ALA A 147 -5.04 -11.60 5.21
N PHE A 148 -5.38 -10.64 4.35
CA PHE A 148 -4.48 -10.14 3.31
C PHE A 148 -3.21 -9.51 3.91
N ILE A 149 -3.35 -8.63 4.92
CA ILE A 149 -2.20 -8.01 5.61
C ILE A 149 -1.38 -9.08 6.37
N GLY A 150 -2.05 -9.99 7.09
CA GLY A 150 -1.41 -11.06 7.82
C GLY A 150 -0.60 -12.01 6.93
N ALA A 151 -1.13 -12.35 5.77
CA ALA A 151 -0.46 -13.23 4.81
C ALA A 151 0.88 -12.69 4.30
N GLN A 152 1.06 -11.36 4.28
CA GLN A 152 2.33 -10.74 3.90
C GLN A 152 3.43 -10.90 4.95
N LEU A 153 3.06 -11.18 6.20
CA LEU A 153 3.98 -11.31 7.34
C LEU A 153 4.32 -12.77 7.67
N VAL A 154 3.55 -13.73 7.16
CA VAL A 154 3.79 -15.17 7.39
C VAL A 154 4.96 -15.66 6.56
N GLN A 155 5.99 -16.21 7.23
CA GLN A 155 7.22 -16.70 6.59
C GLN A 155 7.54 -18.15 7.05
N PRO A 156 7.98 -19.04 6.14
CA PRO A 156 7.95 -18.85 4.68
C PRO A 156 6.50 -18.84 4.17
N ALA A 157 6.23 -18.02 3.18
CA ALA A 157 4.94 -18.08 2.50
C ALA A 157 4.80 -19.48 1.85
N PRO A 158 3.83 -20.30 2.24
CA PRO A 158 3.63 -21.59 1.60
C PRO A 158 3.33 -21.42 0.12
N ASP A 159 3.84 -22.31 -0.73
CA ASP A 159 3.42 -22.36 -2.12
C ASP A 159 1.89 -22.45 -2.18
N GLY A 160 1.25 -21.45 -2.78
CA GLY A 160 -0.22 -21.38 -2.83
C GLY A 160 -0.90 -20.70 -1.65
N ALA A 161 -0.18 -19.99 -0.74
CA ALA A 161 -0.78 -19.27 0.38
C ALA A 161 -1.89 -18.30 -0.06
N ALA A 162 -1.69 -17.56 -1.16
CA ALA A 162 -2.72 -16.68 -1.72
C ALA A 162 -3.94 -17.48 -2.21
N ARG A 163 -3.74 -18.68 -2.76
CA ARG A 163 -4.83 -19.58 -3.17
C ARG A 163 -5.56 -20.15 -1.96
N ALA A 164 -4.84 -20.58 -0.94
CA ALA A 164 -5.43 -21.11 0.29
C ALA A 164 -6.26 -20.05 1.01
N LEU A 165 -5.77 -18.81 1.09
CA LEU A 165 -6.52 -17.68 1.62
C LEU A 165 -7.79 -17.43 0.81
N GLN A 166 -7.69 -17.41 -0.52
CA GLN A 166 -8.85 -17.22 -1.39
C GLN A 166 -9.88 -18.34 -1.18
N GLN A 167 -9.46 -19.59 -1.12
CA GLN A 167 -10.36 -20.73 -0.85
C GLN A 167 -11.03 -20.62 0.53
N ALA A 168 -10.29 -20.21 1.58
CA ALA A 168 -10.86 -20.03 2.90
C ALA A 168 -11.91 -18.91 2.92
N LEU A 169 -11.64 -17.80 2.24
CA LEU A 169 -12.60 -16.70 2.09
C LEU A 169 -13.84 -17.11 1.28
N ASP A 170 -13.66 -17.89 0.22
CA ASP A 170 -14.78 -18.39 -0.60
C ASP A 170 -15.67 -19.34 0.21
N LEU A 171 -15.08 -20.29 0.96
CA LEU A 171 -15.83 -21.16 1.89
C LEU A 171 -16.60 -20.34 2.94
N TRP A 172 -16.03 -19.28 3.43
CA TRP A 172 -16.69 -18.40 4.40
C TRP A 172 -17.86 -17.65 3.78
N ARG A 173 -17.70 -17.13 2.56
CA ARG A 173 -18.77 -16.45 1.81
C ARG A 173 -19.93 -17.37 1.47
N GLU A 174 -19.66 -18.64 1.19
CA GLU A 174 -20.70 -19.65 0.93
C GLU A 174 -21.54 -19.99 2.17
N HIS A 175 -21.00 -19.77 3.36
CA HIS A 175 -21.66 -20.03 4.65
C HIS A 175 -22.09 -18.74 5.37
N ASP A 176 -22.05 -17.60 4.69
CA ASP A 176 -22.54 -16.32 5.23
C ASP A 176 -24.06 -16.40 5.40
N PRO A 177 -24.58 -16.42 6.67
CA PRO A 177 -25.99 -16.71 6.97
C PRO A 177 -26.94 -15.59 6.56
#